data_3a1a2e6cf5757c0e6b61605ff638e9c1
#
_entry.id   3a1a2e6cf5757c0e6b61605ff638e9c1
#
_cell.length_a   1.000
_cell.length_b   1.000
_cell.length_c   1.000
_cell.angle_alpha   90.00
_cell.angle_beta   90.00
_cell.angle_gamma   90.00
#
_symmetry.space_group_name_H-M   'P 1'
#
loop_
_entity.id
_entity.type
_entity.pdbx_description
1 polymer ?
#
loop_
_entity_poly.entity_id
_entity_poly.type
_entity_poly.pdbx_seq_one_letter_code
_entity_poly.pdbx_strand_id
1 'polypeptide(L)'
;MSQILSPLPTRPESEKATSSESLPTSSFQVPHESAIAHVGGEAKFVDDLPSSKDEVWVDYIPSPSPHGKILAHNFEELKQIPGILGIFTFQDLPGNNHFGNIISDEPFLAENRVHYVGQPVAVIASENEEAALLARKGVRFEIEELEPVFTIDQALAK
;
A
#
# COMPACT_ATOMS: atom_id res chain seq x y z
N MET A 1 -34.34 7.64 30.80
CA MET A 1 -34.68 8.70 29.81
C MET A 1 -34.25 8.19 28.43
N SER A 2 -35.24 7.67 27.69
CA SER A 2 -35.01 7.09 26.37
C SER A 2 -35.23 8.19 25.33
N GLN A 3 -34.18 8.58 24.61
CA GLN A 3 -34.29 9.47 23.46
C GLN A 3 -34.72 8.65 22.25
N ILE A 4 -35.94 8.89 21.79
CA ILE A 4 -36.51 8.33 20.58
C ILE A 4 -35.85 9.01 19.39
N LEU A 5 -35.08 8.23 18.59
CA LEU A 5 -34.56 8.66 17.30
C LEU A 5 -35.71 9.03 16.36
N SER A 6 -35.74 10.26 15.90
CA SER A 6 -36.69 10.72 14.88
C SER A 6 -36.48 9.92 13.58
N PRO A 7 -37.59 9.54 12.88
CA PRO A 7 -37.44 8.83 11.60
C PRO A 7 -36.83 9.74 10.54
N LEU A 8 -35.97 9.15 9.70
CA LEU A 8 -35.37 9.79 8.54
C LEU A 8 -36.48 10.32 7.59
N PRO A 9 -36.25 11.47 6.95
CA PRO A 9 -37.22 12.01 5.99
C PRO A 9 -37.42 11.05 4.83
N THR A 10 -38.67 10.71 4.57
CA THR A 10 -39.10 9.94 3.41
C THR A 10 -38.80 10.72 2.13
N ARG A 11 -38.15 10.04 1.18
CA ARG A 11 -37.89 10.54 -0.17
C ARG A 11 -39.21 10.97 -0.82
N PRO A 12 -39.36 12.17 -1.39
CA PRO A 12 -40.55 12.56 -2.10
C PRO A 12 -40.82 11.62 -3.28
N GLU A 13 -42.03 11.16 -3.42
CA GLU A 13 -42.49 10.37 -4.56
C GLU A 13 -42.27 11.15 -5.83
N SER A 14 -41.70 10.45 -6.79
CA SER A 14 -41.29 10.91 -8.10
C SER A 14 -42.34 11.71 -8.84
N GLU A 15 -42.04 12.94 -9.21
CA GLU A 15 -42.62 13.55 -10.39
C GLU A 15 -42.41 12.63 -11.61
N LYS A 16 -43.51 12.29 -12.25
CA LYS A 16 -43.52 11.56 -13.52
C LYS A 16 -42.78 12.42 -14.57
N ALA A 17 -41.58 12.06 -14.89
CA ALA A 17 -40.85 12.61 -16.03
C ALA A 17 -41.64 12.26 -17.31
N THR A 18 -42.25 13.25 -17.91
CA THR A 18 -42.82 13.19 -19.26
C THR A 18 -41.66 13.21 -20.29
N SER A 19 -41.75 12.28 -21.23
CA SER A 19 -40.97 12.17 -22.47
C SER A 19 -39.45 12.24 -22.33
N SER A 20 -38.89 11.05 -22.22
CA SER A 20 -37.47 10.80 -22.42
C SER A 20 -37.11 10.97 -23.87
N GLU A 21 -36.49 12.07 -24.25
CA GLU A 21 -35.47 11.97 -25.28
C GLU A 21 -34.36 11.10 -24.73
N SER A 22 -34.29 9.89 -25.23
CA SER A 22 -33.20 8.97 -24.88
C SER A 22 -31.89 9.59 -25.35
N LEU A 23 -31.12 10.13 -24.39
CA LEU A 23 -29.70 10.38 -24.66
C LEU A 23 -29.10 9.06 -25.14
N PRO A 24 -28.30 9.08 -26.22
CA PRO A 24 -27.67 7.87 -26.72
C PRO A 24 -26.75 7.32 -25.63
N THR A 25 -27.23 6.29 -24.92
CA THR A 25 -26.48 5.54 -23.91
C THR A 25 -25.51 4.58 -24.59
N SER A 26 -24.71 5.11 -25.51
CA SER A 26 -23.72 4.30 -26.24
C SER A 26 -22.68 3.63 -25.31
N SER A 27 -22.47 4.19 -24.14
CA SER A 27 -21.53 3.64 -23.15
C SER A 27 -22.03 2.41 -22.40
N PHE A 28 -23.36 2.18 -22.34
CA PHE A 28 -23.95 1.04 -21.61
C PHE A 28 -24.20 -0.19 -22.48
N GLN A 29 -24.07 -0.09 -23.80
CA GLN A 29 -24.35 -1.19 -24.72
C GLN A 29 -23.10 -1.95 -25.19
N VAL A 30 -21.93 -1.42 -24.94
CA VAL A 30 -20.69 -2.12 -25.28
C VAL A 30 -20.23 -2.86 -24.04
N PRO A 31 -20.26 -4.20 -24.02
CA PRO A 31 -19.72 -4.98 -22.91
C PRO A 31 -18.25 -4.63 -22.70
N HIS A 32 -17.84 -4.60 -21.44
CA HIS A 32 -16.42 -4.46 -21.13
C HIS A 32 -15.64 -5.57 -21.85
N GLU A 33 -14.49 -5.23 -22.40
CA GLU A 33 -13.64 -6.12 -23.22
C GLU A 33 -13.40 -7.49 -22.56
N SER A 34 -13.19 -7.53 -21.25
CA SER A 34 -12.96 -8.76 -20.51
C SER A 34 -14.22 -9.35 -19.83
N ALA A 35 -15.42 -8.77 -20.02
CA ALA A 35 -16.64 -9.20 -19.33
C ALA A 35 -16.96 -10.67 -19.56
N ILE A 36 -16.81 -11.17 -20.79
CA ILE A 36 -17.07 -12.56 -21.16
C ILE A 36 -16.13 -13.49 -20.43
N ALA A 37 -14.84 -13.16 -20.36
CA ALA A 37 -13.84 -13.96 -19.64
C ALA A 37 -14.11 -13.98 -18.14
N HIS A 38 -14.55 -12.86 -17.54
CA HIS A 38 -14.91 -12.82 -16.12
C HIS A 38 -16.12 -13.68 -15.78
N VAL A 39 -17.21 -13.58 -16.55
CA VAL A 39 -18.42 -14.38 -16.26
C VAL A 39 -18.26 -15.86 -16.63
N GLY A 40 -17.37 -16.17 -17.58
CA GLY A 40 -17.03 -17.51 -18.01
C GLY A 40 -16.00 -18.22 -17.12
N GLY A 41 -15.38 -17.49 -16.16
CA GLY A 41 -14.30 -18.04 -15.33
C GLY A 41 -12.97 -18.22 -16.08
N GLU A 42 -12.82 -17.59 -17.24
CA GLU A 42 -11.61 -17.68 -18.09
C GLU A 42 -10.68 -16.46 -17.92
N ALA A 43 -11.11 -15.46 -17.16
CA ALA A 43 -10.28 -14.30 -16.86
C ALA A 43 -9.06 -14.73 -16.04
N LYS A 44 -7.88 -14.40 -16.56
CA LYS A 44 -6.61 -14.68 -15.86
C LYS A 44 -6.18 -13.43 -15.10
N PHE A 45 -5.91 -13.60 -13.83
CA PHE A 45 -5.27 -12.60 -12.97
C PHE A 45 -3.77 -12.89 -12.88
N VAL A 46 -3.03 -12.00 -12.24
CA VAL A 46 -1.57 -12.15 -12.09
C VAL A 46 -1.23 -13.46 -11.37
N ASP A 47 -2.01 -13.81 -10.34
CA ASP A 47 -1.80 -15.03 -9.54
C ASP A 47 -2.11 -16.33 -10.30
N ASP A 48 -2.83 -16.25 -11.44
CA ASP A 48 -3.11 -17.39 -12.32
C ASP A 48 -2.01 -17.61 -13.37
N LEU A 49 -1.04 -16.70 -13.44
CA LEU A 49 0.08 -16.86 -14.36
C LEU A 49 1.06 -17.91 -13.83
N PRO A 50 1.57 -18.79 -14.69
CA PRO A 50 2.57 -19.76 -14.26
C PRO A 50 3.84 -19.03 -13.81
N SER A 51 4.32 -19.38 -12.61
CA SER A 51 5.55 -18.85 -12.05
C SER A 51 6.75 -19.13 -12.96
N SER A 52 7.61 -18.14 -13.13
CA SER A 52 8.87 -18.29 -13.83
C SER A 52 9.89 -19.03 -12.95
N LYS A 53 10.81 -19.77 -13.58
CA LYS A 53 11.86 -20.46 -12.85
C LYS A 53 12.81 -19.51 -12.07
N ASP A 54 12.93 -18.28 -12.55
CA ASP A 54 13.81 -17.26 -11.96
C ASP A 54 13.03 -16.19 -11.19
N GLU A 55 11.79 -16.49 -10.83
CA GLU A 55 10.92 -15.61 -10.05
C GLU A 55 11.39 -15.57 -8.59
N VAL A 56 11.32 -14.39 -7.99
CA VAL A 56 11.68 -14.17 -6.58
C VAL A 56 10.51 -13.56 -5.83
N TRP A 57 10.38 -13.92 -4.55
CA TRP A 57 9.46 -13.28 -3.64
C TRP A 57 10.01 -11.94 -3.17
N VAL A 58 9.16 -10.93 -3.22
CA VAL A 58 9.51 -9.59 -2.75
C VAL A 58 8.55 -9.18 -1.65
N ASP A 59 9.11 -8.80 -0.50
CA ASP A 59 8.38 -8.20 0.62
C ASP A 59 9.12 -6.95 1.08
N TYR A 60 8.50 -6.16 1.94
CA TYR A 60 9.14 -4.96 2.47
C TYR A 60 9.20 -4.98 4.00
N ILE A 61 10.16 -4.26 4.54
CA ILE A 61 10.34 -4.05 5.99
C ILE A 61 9.69 -2.72 6.36
N PRO A 62 8.56 -2.76 7.10
CA PRO A 62 7.86 -1.56 7.54
C PRO A 62 8.52 -0.94 8.77
N SER A 63 8.41 0.38 8.91
CA SER A 63 8.72 1.08 10.16
C SER A 63 7.74 0.72 11.26
N PRO A 64 8.21 0.38 12.47
CA PRO A 64 7.35 0.20 13.64
C PRO A 64 6.99 1.51 14.34
N SER A 65 7.72 2.61 14.07
CA SER A 65 7.55 3.90 14.74
C SER A 65 6.79 4.90 13.88
N PRO A 66 5.93 5.73 14.47
CA PRO A 66 5.20 6.78 13.77
C PRO A 66 6.07 7.97 13.38
N HIS A 67 7.17 8.22 14.10
CA HIS A 67 8.12 9.26 13.80
C HIS A 67 9.42 9.04 14.57
N GLY A 68 10.53 8.95 13.88
CA GLY A 68 11.81 8.71 14.53
C GLY A 68 12.99 8.71 13.58
N LYS A 69 14.19 8.71 14.16
CA LYS A 69 15.44 8.49 13.42
C LYS A 69 15.88 7.05 13.59
N ILE A 70 16.21 6.41 12.50
CA ILE A 70 16.80 5.07 12.50
C ILE A 70 18.28 5.21 12.87
N LEU A 71 18.66 4.65 14.04
CA LEU A 71 20.05 4.66 14.51
C LEU A 71 20.79 3.39 14.09
N ALA A 72 20.10 2.25 14.16
CA ALA A 72 20.65 0.95 13.76
C ALA A 72 19.56 -0.03 13.37
N HIS A 73 19.96 -1.08 12.66
CA HIS A 73 19.13 -2.21 12.27
C HIS A 73 20.00 -3.49 12.15
N ASN A 74 19.34 -4.65 12.13
CA ASN A 74 20.03 -5.94 12.05
C ASN A 74 19.97 -6.60 10.66
N PHE A 75 19.90 -5.85 9.59
CA PHE A 75 19.69 -6.42 8.23
C PHE A 75 20.79 -7.39 7.81
N GLU A 76 22.04 -7.16 8.21
CA GLU A 76 23.14 -8.07 7.89
C GLU A 76 22.99 -9.46 8.54
N GLU A 77 22.38 -9.54 9.73
CA GLU A 77 22.04 -10.82 10.35
C GLU A 77 20.93 -11.53 9.56
N LEU A 78 19.92 -10.78 9.11
CA LEU A 78 18.78 -11.32 8.39
C LEU A 78 19.16 -11.84 6.99
N LYS A 79 20.17 -11.28 6.36
CA LYS A 79 20.72 -11.78 5.09
C LYS A 79 21.29 -13.21 5.21
N GLN A 80 21.57 -13.69 6.44
CA GLN A 80 22.06 -15.04 6.69
C GLN A 80 20.93 -16.09 6.80
N ILE A 81 19.67 -15.68 6.77
CA ILE A 81 18.54 -16.60 6.79
C ILE A 81 18.51 -17.36 5.46
N PRO A 82 18.46 -18.72 5.49
CA PRO A 82 18.35 -19.50 4.28
C PRO A 82 17.16 -19.08 3.41
N GLY A 83 17.39 -18.90 2.12
CA GLY A 83 16.37 -18.45 1.17
C GLY A 83 16.27 -16.93 1.03
N ILE A 84 17.00 -16.13 1.82
CA ILE A 84 17.13 -14.68 1.57
C ILE A 84 18.18 -14.44 0.51
N LEU A 85 17.79 -13.79 -0.58
CA LEU A 85 18.65 -13.40 -1.70
C LEU A 85 19.28 -12.02 -1.48
N GLY A 86 18.56 -11.13 -0.80
CA GLY A 86 19.04 -9.79 -0.46
C GLY A 86 18.07 -8.98 0.36
N ILE A 87 18.60 -7.97 1.05
CA ILE A 87 17.84 -6.91 1.70
C ILE A 87 18.41 -5.59 1.19
N PHE A 88 17.56 -4.81 0.56
CA PHE A 88 17.92 -3.60 -0.17
C PHE A 88 17.33 -2.38 0.53
N THR A 89 18.15 -1.37 0.70
CA THR A 89 17.80 -0.08 1.33
C THR A 89 17.76 1.02 0.28
N PHE A 90 17.47 2.25 0.69
CA PHE A 90 17.54 3.41 -0.20
C PHE A 90 18.91 3.59 -0.87
N GLN A 91 19.98 3.09 -0.25
CA GLN A 91 21.35 3.18 -0.78
C GLN A 91 21.60 2.27 -1.99
N ASP A 92 20.79 1.23 -2.12
CA ASP A 92 20.90 0.23 -3.19
C ASP A 92 20.09 0.63 -4.43
N LEU A 93 19.31 1.71 -4.36
CA LEU A 93 18.51 2.17 -5.48
C LEU A 93 19.39 2.74 -6.60
N PRO A 94 19.19 2.33 -7.86
CA PRO A 94 20.00 2.79 -8.97
C PRO A 94 19.72 4.24 -9.42
N GLY A 95 18.72 4.88 -8.82
CA GLY A 95 18.25 6.22 -9.19
C GLY A 95 17.95 7.09 -7.98
N ASN A 96 17.05 8.06 -8.17
CA ASN A 96 16.59 8.93 -7.10
C ASN A 96 15.61 8.19 -6.19
N ASN A 97 15.81 8.28 -4.88
CA ASN A 97 14.90 7.71 -3.89
C ASN A 97 13.59 8.53 -3.70
N HIS A 98 13.49 9.70 -4.28
CA HIS A 98 12.35 10.59 -4.08
C HIS A 98 11.48 10.66 -5.33
N PHE A 99 10.18 10.65 -5.13
CA PHE A 99 9.17 10.85 -6.16
C PHE A 99 8.13 11.89 -5.75
N GLY A 100 7.31 12.29 -6.69
CA GLY A 100 6.23 13.25 -6.53
C GLY A 100 5.95 13.96 -7.86
N ASN A 101 4.68 14.20 -8.17
CA ASN A 101 4.28 14.77 -9.46
C ASN A 101 4.57 16.28 -9.56
N ILE A 102 4.61 16.99 -8.44
CA ILE A 102 4.83 18.44 -8.37
C ILE A 102 6.11 18.73 -7.59
N ILE A 103 6.25 18.13 -6.42
CA ILE A 103 7.43 18.21 -5.57
C ILE A 103 7.90 16.79 -5.30
N SER A 104 9.16 16.50 -5.62
CA SER A 104 9.75 15.18 -5.39
C SER A 104 10.32 15.12 -3.98
N ASP A 105 9.46 14.97 -2.98
CA ASP A 105 9.80 14.98 -1.56
C ASP A 105 9.37 13.71 -0.80
N GLU A 106 8.71 12.77 -1.49
CA GLU A 106 8.30 11.50 -0.91
C GLU A 106 9.32 10.40 -1.23
N PRO A 107 10.01 9.83 -0.22
CA PRO A 107 10.97 8.77 -0.45
C PRO A 107 10.28 7.42 -0.71
N PHE A 108 10.77 6.63 -1.65
CA PHE A 108 10.36 5.23 -1.86
C PHE A 108 10.70 4.37 -0.66
N LEU A 109 11.92 4.50 -0.13
CA LEU A 109 12.38 3.85 1.08
C LEU A 109 12.87 4.90 2.07
N ALA A 110 12.51 4.74 3.34
CA ALA A 110 12.97 5.63 4.39
C ALA A 110 14.51 5.64 4.45
N GLU A 111 15.08 6.82 4.51
CA GLU A 111 16.54 7.00 4.61
C GLU A 111 16.98 6.86 6.06
N ASN A 112 17.08 7.97 6.77
CA ASN A 112 17.52 8.00 8.17
C ASN A 112 16.37 8.35 9.12
N ARG A 113 15.18 8.62 8.58
CA ARG A 113 14.01 9.06 9.35
C ARG A 113 12.76 8.36 8.83
N VAL A 114 11.90 8.00 9.77
CA VAL A 114 10.55 7.49 9.49
C VAL A 114 9.51 8.51 9.92
N HIS A 115 8.44 8.62 9.14
CA HIS A 115 7.40 9.63 9.28
C HIS A 115 6.03 9.03 9.61
N TYR A 116 5.85 7.72 9.44
CA TYR A 116 4.61 7.01 9.77
C TYR A 116 4.88 5.52 10.00
N VAL A 117 3.99 4.89 10.78
CA VAL A 117 4.01 3.43 10.98
C VAL A 117 3.71 2.75 9.64
N GLY A 118 4.53 1.76 9.29
CA GLY A 118 4.36 1.04 8.03
C GLY A 118 5.14 1.64 6.86
N GLN A 119 5.84 2.78 7.04
CA GLN A 119 6.70 3.33 6.00
C GLN A 119 7.75 2.30 5.57
N PRO A 120 7.90 2.00 4.27
CA PRO A 120 8.93 1.09 3.79
C PRO A 120 10.33 1.59 4.14
N VAL A 121 11.13 0.74 4.80
CA VAL A 121 12.53 1.03 5.16
C VAL A 121 13.49 0.24 4.26
N ALA A 122 13.15 -0.99 3.94
CA ALA A 122 13.94 -1.85 3.08
C ALA A 122 13.05 -2.83 2.31
N VAL A 123 13.58 -3.40 1.25
CA VAL A 123 12.94 -4.45 0.44
C VAL A 123 13.69 -5.76 0.68
N ILE A 124 12.96 -6.85 0.87
CA ILE A 124 13.49 -8.21 0.97
C ILE A 124 13.26 -8.89 -0.37
N ALA A 125 14.28 -9.50 -0.93
CA ALA A 125 14.17 -10.48 -2.00
C ALA A 125 14.51 -11.86 -1.46
N SER A 126 13.68 -12.86 -1.74
CA SER A 126 13.83 -14.23 -1.24
C SER A 126 13.38 -15.28 -2.25
N GLU A 127 13.81 -16.51 -2.06
CA GLU A 127 13.44 -17.67 -2.89
C GLU A 127 11.98 -18.10 -2.64
N ASN A 128 11.43 -17.78 -1.47
CA ASN A 128 10.08 -18.15 -1.09
C ASN A 128 9.50 -17.20 -0.03
N GLU A 129 8.19 -17.26 0.14
CA GLU A 129 7.44 -16.42 1.07
C GLU A 129 7.84 -16.65 2.53
N GLU A 130 8.13 -17.91 2.91
CA GLU A 130 8.46 -18.26 4.29
C GLU A 130 9.75 -17.56 4.75
N ALA A 131 10.78 -17.56 3.90
CA ALA A 131 12.04 -16.87 4.19
C ALA A 131 11.82 -15.36 4.33
N ALA A 132 11.04 -14.74 3.41
CA ALA A 132 10.69 -13.32 3.52
C ALA A 132 9.98 -13.00 4.83
N LEU A 133 8.98 -13.82 5.21
CA LEU A 133 8.22 -13.65 6.44
C LEU A 133 9.09 -13.82 7.71
N LEU A 134 10.00 -14.79 7.71
CA LEU A 134 10.96 -14.98 8.80
C LEU A 134 11.88 -13.76 8.94
N ALA A 135 12.43 -13.28 7.84
CA ALA A 135 13.27 -12.09 7.85
C ALA A 135 12.50 -10.87 8.39
N ARG A 136 11.30 -10.62 7.85
CA ARG A 136 10.45 -9.50 8.29
C ARG A 136 10.10 -9.55 9.78
N LYS A 137 9.80 -10.75 10.32
CA LYS A 137 9.53 -10.93 11.76
C LYS A 137 10.78 -10.80 12.61
N GLY A 138 11.94 -11.11 12.07
CA GLY A 138 13.23 -11.03 12.76
C GLY A 138 13.85 -9.63 12.81
N VAL A 139 13.23 -8.65 12.15
CA VAL A 139 13.75 -7.27 12.10
C VAL A 139 13.77 -6.66 13.50
N ARG A 140 14.88 -6.01 13.80
CA ARG A 140 15.06 -5.14 14.97
C ARG A 140 15.61 -3.80 14.53
N PHE A 141 14.97 -2.74 15.00
CA PHE A 141 15.43 -1.37 14.82
C PHE A 141 15.83 -0.77 16.17
N GLU A 142 16.85 0.04 16.15
CA GLU A 142 17.11 1.04 17.17
C GLU A 142 16.64 2.39 16.62
N ILE A 143 15.60 2.97 17.22
CA ILE A 143 14.98 4.21 16.75
C ILE A 143 14.99 5.23 17.89
N GLU A 144 15.54 6.40 17.61
CA GLU A 144 15.33 7.60 18.43
C GLU A 144 13.94 8.17 18.10
N GLU A 145 12.97 7.92 18.97
CA GLU A 145 11.62 8.40 18.79
C GLU A 145 11.55 9.92 18.83
N LEU A 146 10.83 10.51 17.87
CA LEU A 146 10.53 11.92 17.78
C LEU A 146 9.05 12.14 18.02
N GLU A 147 8.69 13.36 18.43
CA GLU A 147 7.29 13.70 18.67
C GLU A 147 6.46 13.58 17.39
N PRO A 148 5.49 12.64 17.32
CA PRO A 148 4.63 12.51 16.16
C PRO A 148 3.52 13.56 16.17
N VAL A 149 2.95 13.84 14.98
CA VAL A 149 1.79 14.70 14.81
C VAL A 149 0.62 13.85 14.34
N PHE A 150 -0.41 13.72 15.19
CA PHE A 150 -1.56 12.86 14.89
C PHE A 150 -2.86 13.64 14.58
N THR A 151 -2.91 14.94 14.92
CA THR A 151 -4.11 15.74 14.76
C THR A 151 -3.83 17.03 13.99
N ILE A 152 -4.89 17.57 13.40
CA ILE A 152 -4.84 18.86 12.70
C ILE A 152 -4.40 19.98 13.67
N ASP A 153 -4.95 19.98 14.89
CA ASP A 153 -4.61 21.00 15.88
C ASP A 153 -3.13 20.97 16.26
N GLN A 154 -2.56 19.75 16.40
CA GLN A 154 -1.12 19.60 16.63
C GLN A 154 -0.29 20.11 15.44
N ALA A 155 -0.75 19.87 14.21
CA ALA A 155 -0.05 20.35 13.01
C ALA A 155 -0.09 21.88 12.88
N LEU A 156 -1.21 22.49 13.26
CA LEU A 156 -1.38 23.96 13.21
C LEU A 156 -0.62 24.67 14.35
N ALA A 157 -0.31 23.97 15.43
CA ALA A 157 0.44 24.51 16.58
C ALA A 157 1.96 24.50 16.39
N LYS A 158 2.47 23.84 15.37
CA LYS A 158 3.89 23.76 14.98
C LYS A 158 4.21 24.73 13.85
#